data_b87275469de0f589b644a75fe663cca3
#
_entry.id   b87275469de0f589b644a75fe663cca3
#
_cell.length_a   1.000
_cell.length_b   1.000
_cell.length_c   1.000
_cell.angle_alpha   90.00
_cell.angle_beta   90.00
_cell.angle_gamma   90.00
#
_symmetry.space_group_name_H-M   'P 1'
#
loop_
_entity.id
_entity.type
_entity.pdbx_description
1 polymer ?
#
loop_
_entity_poly.entity_id
_entity_poly.type
_entity_poly.pdbx_seq_one_letter_code
_entity_poly.pdbx_strand_id
1 'polypeptide(L)'
;MPSYKGRMRSMYLEKGMRMSFLETMLARAKADKQTIVLPEGNDPRTLEAAEKLIAHDACNVIVLGNEEELKAGGRELRGVRIIDPETSDLREKFATRLYELRKHKGMTPEDALDKISDVLYFGVMMVKCGEADGMVSGACHSTGDVLRPCLQILKTAPGVKLASSFFVMVVPDCEYGQNGTFIFSDCGLEVQPDDEALAHIAVNSARSWKSLMGTEPAVAMLSHSSKGSARNN
;
A
#
# COMPACT_ATOMS: atom_id res chain seq x y z
N MET A 1 -22.53 23.55 2.90
CA MET A 1 -21.26 23.84 2.20
C MET A 1 -21.08 22.83 1.08
N PRO A 2 -20.73 23.21 -0.15
CA PRO A 2 -20.48 22.24 -1.21
C PRO A 2 -19.34 21.33 -0.82
N SER A 3 -19.49 20.01 -1.04
CA SER A 3 -18.49 19.01 -0.73
C SER A 3 -17.19 19.32 -1.50
N TYR A 4 -16.04 18.90 -0.96
CA TYR A 4 -14.73 19.04 -1.61
C TYR A 4 -14.77 18.57 -3.07
N LYS A 5 -15.47 17.44 -3.36
CA LYS A 5 -15.73 16.95 -4.73
C LYS A 5 -16.43 17.99 -5.62
N GLY A 6 -17.33 18.79 -5.09
CA GLY A 6 -18.04 19.84 -5.85
C GLY A 6 -17.14 21.02 -6.21
N ARG A 7 -16.25 21.45 -5.30
CA ARG A 7 -15.33 22.56 -5.55
C ARG A 7 -14.23 22.21 -6.55
N MET A 8 -13.64 21.03 -6.44
CA MET A 8 -12.63 20.56 -7.39
C MET A 8 -13.22 20.42 -8.80
N ARG A 9 -14.40 19.80 -8.92
CA ARG A 9 -15.09 19.63 -10.21
C ARG A 9 -15.40 20.98 -10.87
N SER A 10 -15.83 22.01 -10.11
CA SER A 10 -16.09 23.36 -10.64
C SER A 10 -14.83 24.03 -11.16
N MET A 11 -13.72 23.97 -10.40
CA MET A 11 -12.46 24.65 -10.74
C MET A 11 -11.79 24.10 -12.02
N TYR A 12 -11.96 22.80 -12.30
CA TYR A 12 -11.36 22.15 -13.49
C TYR A 12 -12.27 22.20 -14.72
N LEU A 13 -13.60 22.19 -14.53
CA LEU A 13 -14.56 22.41 -15.63
C LEU A 13 -14.43 23.81 -16.23
N GLU A 14 -14.08 24.81 -15.43
CA GLU A 14 -13.90 26.20 -15.89
C GLU A 14 -12.64 26.39 -16.74
N LYS A 15 -11.60 25.52 -16.60
CA LYS A 15 -10.33 25.63 -17.32
C LYS A 15 -10.15 24.65 -18.48
N GLY A 16 -11.11 23.76 -18.74
CA GLY A 16 -11.00 22.75 -19.82
C GLY A 16 -9.82 21.76 -19.66
N MET A 17 -9.12 21.80 -18.52
CA MET A 17 -7.93 20.99 -18.26
C MET A 17 -8.31 19.77 -17.42
N ARG A 18 -8.11 18.57 -17.96
CA ARG A 18 -8.29 17.31 -17.22
C ARG A 18 -7.06 17.02 -16.37
N MET A 19 -7.24 16.80 -15.06
CA MET A 19 -6.17 16.32 -14.19
C MET A 19 -5.75 14.90 -14.62
N SER A 20 -4.45 14.65 -14.63
CA SER A 20 -3.92 13.31 -14.75
C SER A 20 -4.32 12.46 -13.52
N PHE A 21 -4.22 11.14 -13.66
CA PHE A 21 -4.46 10.22 -12.55
C PHE A 21 -3.62 10.59 -11.31
N LEU A 22 -2.32 10.83 -11.51
CA LEU A 22 -1.39 11.16 -10.41
C LEU A 22 -1.74 12.49 -9.72
N GLU A 23 -2.09 13.52 -10.48
CA GLU A 23 -2.54 14.80 -9.91
C GLU A 23 -3.81 14.64 -9.08
N THR A 24 -4.74 13.82 -9.57
CA THR A 24 -5.98 13.52 -8.84
C THR A 24 -5.69 12.78 -7.53
N MET A 25 -4.80 11.78 -7.55
CA MET A 25 -4.41 11.04 -6.34
C MET A 25 -3.69 11.95 -5.34
N LEU A 26 -2.75 12.78 -5.79
CA LEU A 26 -2.05 13.73 -4.94
C LEU A 26 -3.00 14.75 -4.30
N ALA A 27 -3.95 15.28 -5.07
CA ALA A 27 -4.95 16.19 -4.54
C ALA A 27 -5.86 15.54 -3.48
N ARG A 28 -6.22 14.26 -3.66
CA ARG A 28 -6.98 13.49 -2.66
C ARG A 28 -6.17 13.25 -1.39
N ALA A 29 -4.89 12.86 -1.53
CA ALA A 29 -3.99 12.63 -0.41
C ALA A 29 -3.82 13.90 0.44
N LYS A 30 -3.62 15.06 -0.20
CA LYS A 30 -3.52 16.35 0.49
C LYS A 30 -4.79 16.75 1.24
N ALA A 31 -5.96 16.36 0.71
CA ALA A 31 -7.25 16.71 1.30
C ALA A 31 -7.61 15.88 2.52
N ASP A 32 -7.06 14.67 2.62
CA ASP A 32 -7.28 13.73 3.71
C ASP A 32 -5.95 13.03 4.01
N LYS A 33 -5.08 13.75 4.74
CA LYS A 33 -3.71 13.31 5.01
C LYS A 33 -3.71 12.11 5.93
N GLN A 34 -3.13 11.03 5.43
CA GLN A 34 -2.90 9.80 6.17
C GLN A 34 -1.47 9.77 6.71
N THR A 35 -1.24 8.96 7.72
CA THR A 35 0.09 8.67 8.28
C THR A 35 0.61 7.37 7.69
N ILE A 36 1.70 7.43 6.93
CA ILE A 36 2.27 6.31 6.19
C ILE A 36 3.62 5.92 6.79
N VAL A 37 3.78 4.63 7.07
CA VAL A 37 5.05 4.04 7.51
C VAL A 37 5.85 3.56 6.31
N LEU A 38 7.12 3.95 6.27
CA LEU A 38 8.14 3.46 5.36
C LEU A 38 9.17 2.66 6.20
N PRO A 39 9.08 1.33 6.24
CA PRO A 39 9.86 0.55 7.19
C PRO A 39 11.34 0.38 6.81
N GLU A 40 11.69 0.62 5.55
CA GLU A 40 13.02 0.36 4.99
C GLU A 40 13.89 1.63 5.00
N GLY A 41 14.06 2.25 6.19
CA GLY A 41 14.83 3.49 6.34
C GLY A 41 16.31 3.35 5.98
N ASN A 42 16.85 2.14 6.00
CA ASN A 42 18.22 1.84 5.55
C ASN A 42 18.41 1.90 4.03
N ASP A 43 17.32 1.97 3.24
CA ASP A 43 17.40 2.11 1.79
C ASP A 43 17.35 3.59 1.37
N PRO A 44 18.34 4.09 0.62
CA PRO A 44 18.40 5.51 0.22
C PRO A 44 17.21 5.95 -0.65
N ARG A 45 16.58 5.02 -1.38
CA ARG A 45 15.39 5.31 -2.20
C ARG A 45 14.17 5.58 -1.33
N THR A 46 14.07 4.90 -0.19
CA THR A 46 13.00 5.12 0.81
C THR A 46 13.13 6.52 1.43
N LEU A 47 14.35 6.92 1.77
CA LEU A 47 14.60 8.26 2.31
C LEU A 47 14.31 9.36 1.28
N GLU A 48 14.71 9.16 0.02
CA GLU A 48 14.38 10.09 -1.06
C GLU A 48 12.85 10.20 -1.29
N ALA A 49 12.15 9.09 -1.19
CA ALA A 49 10.69 9.08 -1.28
C ALA A 49 10.06 9.84 -0.10
N ALA A 50 10.57 9.67 1.12
CA ALA A 50 10.12 10.40 2.30
C ALA A 50 10.27 11.92 2.13
N GLU A 51 11.43 12.39 1.66
CA GLU A 51 11.68 13.81 1.35
C GLU A 51 10.67 14.36 0.34
N LYS A 52 10.42 13.63 -0.74
CA LYS A 52 9.45 14.02 -1.79
C LYS A 52 8.02 14.07 -1.26
N LEU A 53 7.61 13.08 -0.45
CA LEU A 53 6.26 13.05 0.15
C LEU A 53 6.02 14.25 1.05
N ILE A 54 7.01 14.62 1.88
CA ILE A 54 6.93 15.82 2.73
C ILE A 54 6.90 17.08 1.87
N ALA A 55 7.79 17.21 0.87
CA ALA A 55 7.82 18.36 -0.03
C ALA A 55 6.51 18.57 -0.79
N HIS A 56 5.85 17.47 -1.18
CA HIS A 56 4.54 17.51 -1.82
C HIS A 56 3.39 17.69 -0.83
N ASP A 57 3.64 17.65 0.47
CA ASP A 57 2.59 17.70 1.51
C ASP A 57 1.50 16.63 1.33
N ALA A 58 1.91 15.43 0.88
CA ALA A 58 1.00 14.35 0.49
C ALA A 58 0.46 13.55 1.67
N CYS A 59 1.28 13.30 2.68
CA CYS A 59 0.94 12.52 3.86
C CYS A 59 1.88 12.86 5.03
N ASN A 60 1.54 12.39 6.23
CA ASN A 60 2.50 12.32 7.33
C ASN A 60 3.38 11.09 7.13
N VAL A 61 4.69 11.23 7.30
CA VAL A 61 5.65 10.14 7.03
C VAL A 61 6.32 9.70 8.30
N ILE A 62 6.32 8.39 8.53
CA ILE A 62 7.12 7.72 9.55
C ILE A 62 8.13 6.81 8.84
N VAL A 63 9.41 6.96 9.17
CA VAL A 63 10.48 6.06 8.70
C VAL A 63 10.97 5.23 9.86
N LEU A 64 11.12 3.92 9.66
CA LEU A 64 11.68 3.03 10.68
C LEU A 64 13.18 2.85 10.47
N GLY A 65 13.92 2.88 11.59
CA GLY A 65 15.36 2.65 11.62
C GLY A 65 16.05 3.49 12.70
N ASN A 66 17.34 3.27 12.85
CA ASN A 66 18.15 3.99 13.81
C ASN A 66 18.32 5.46 13.41
N GLU A 67 17.93 6.39 14.28
CA GLU A 67 17.89 7.82 13.97
C GLU A 67 19.28 8.40 13.68
N GLU A 68 20.31 7.94 14.39
CA GLU A 68 21.69 8.44 14.20
C GLU A 68 22.24 8.00 12.84
N GLU A 69 22.00 6.73 12.45
CA GLU A 69 22.41 6.19 11.15
C GLU A 69 21.70 6.91 10.00
N LEU A 70 20.40 7.14 10.12
CA LEU A 70 19.61 7.82 9.09
C LEU A 70 20.04 9.27 8.89
N LYS A 71 20.38 9.98 9.99
CA LYS A 71 20.90 11.35 9.93
C LYS A 71 22.33 11.43 9.41
N ALA A 72 23.16 10.41 9.68
CA ALA A 72 24.55 10.36 9.19
C ALA A 72 24.63 10.30 7.66
N GLY A 73 23.57 9.85 6.98
CA GLY A 73 23.45 9.85 5.52
C GLY A 73 23.38 11.25 4.87
N GLY A 74 23.36 12.33 5.66
CA GLY A 74 23.39 13.73 5.18
C GLY A 74 22.10 14.20 4.50
N ARG A 75 20.99 13.47 4.64
CA ARG A 75 19.68 13.86 4.10
C ARG A 75 18.91 14.74 5.07
N GLU A 76 18.15 15.68 4.52
CA GLU A 76 17.28 16.55 5.33
C GLU A 76 15.89 15.88 5.52
N LEU A 77 15.75 15.12 6.60
CA LEU A 77 14.50 14.44 6.96
C LEU A 77 13.57 15.33 7.82
N ARG A 78 13.61 16.66 7.59
CA ARG A 78 12.76 17.59 8.32
C ARG A 78 11.27 17.31 8.05
N GLY A 79 10.51 17.10 9.11
CA GLY A 79 9.07 16.75 9.03
C GLY A 79 8.79 15.25 8.93
N VAL A 80 9.82 14.40 8.82
CA VAL A 80 9.70 12.95 8.92
C VAL A 80 9.83 12.54 10.39
N ARG A 81 8.93 11.71 10.89
CA ARG A 81 9.06 11.07 12.19
C ARG A 81 9.90 9.80 12.05
N ILE A 82 11.00 9.72 12.75
CA ILE A 82 11.85 8.52 12.79
C ILE A 82 11.52 7.72 14.04
N ILE A 83 11.40 6.41 13.90
CA ILE A 83 11.17 5.47 15.01
C ILE A 83 12.10 4.28 14.83
N ASP A 84 12.89 4.02 15.87
CA ASP A 84 13.71 2.82 15.95
C ASP A 84 12.91 1.70 16.65
N PRO A 85 12.62 0.58 15.96
CA PRO A 85 11.90 -0.55 16.54
C PRO A 85 12.54 -1.14 17.79
N GLU A 86 13.87 -1.05 17.92
CA GLU A 86 14.58 -1.64 19.04
C GLU A 86 14.48 -0.82 20.34
N THR A 87 14.40 0.50 20.22
CA THR A 87 14.41 1.43 21.35
C THR A 87 13.06 2.11 21.59
N SER A 88 12.07 1.87 20.72
CA SER A 88 10.75 2.51 20.80
C SER A 88 9.94 2.07 22.01
N ASP A 89 9.27 3.01 22.66
CA ASP A 89 8.29 2.77 23.74
C ASP A 89 7.10 1.89 23.29
N LEU A 90 6.88 1.77 21.96
CA LEU A 90 5.83 0.92 21.40
C LEU A 90 6.20 -0.56 21.33
N ARG A 91 7.49 -0.90 21.52
CA ARG A 91 8.03 -2.24 21.32
C ARG A 91 7.31 -3.29 22.19
N GLU A 92 7.21 -3.07 23.47
CA GLU A 92 6.56 -4.02 24.40
C GLU A 92 5.05 -4.12 24.15
N LYS A 93 4.39 -2.98 23.89
CA LYS A 93 2.97 -2.93 23.53
C LYS A 93 2.70 -3.77 22.27
N PHE A 94 3.53 -3.64 21.25
CA PHE A 94 3.38 -4.37 20.01
C PHE A 94 3.72 -5.85 20.15
N ALA A 95 4.77 -6.20 20.89
CA ALA A 95 5.12 -7.59 21.20
C ALA A 95 3.96 -8.30 21.92
N THR A 96 3.42 -7.70 22.96
CA THR A 96 2.26 -8.24 23.70
C THR A 96 1.07 -8.45 22.76
N ARG A 97 0.77 -7.45 21.90
CA ARG A 97 -0.35 -7.56 20.97
C ARG A 97 -0.12 -8.60 19.89
N LEU A 98 1.10 -8.73 19.37
CA LEU A 98 1.49 -9.75 18.40
C LEU A 98 1.35 -11.16 19.02
N TYR A 99 1.84 -11.36 20.23
CA TYR A 99 1.66 -12.59 20.98
C TYR A 99 0.18 -12.96 21.09
N GLU A 100 -0.68 -12.04 21.53
CA GLU A 100 -2.13 -12.29 21.63
C GLU A 100 -2.77 -12.71 20.29
N LEU A 101 -2.31 -12.13 19.21
CA LEU A 101 -2.79 -12.48 17.87
C LEU A 101 -2.31 -13.84 17.40
N ARG A 102 -1.14 -14.32 17.86
CA ARG A 102 -0.44 -15.47 17.30
C ARG A 102 -0.21 -16.64 18.26
N LYS A 103 -0.51 -16.51 19.56
CA LYS A 103 -0.34 -17.59 20.56
C LYS A 103 -1.02 -18.90 20.17
N HIS A 104 -2.16 -18.83 19.49
CA HIS A 104 -2.88 -20.02 18.98
C HIS A 104 -2.15 -20.74 17.84
N LYS A 105 -1.07 -20.16 17.31
CA LYS A 105 -0.15 -20.73 16.30
C LYS A 105 1.21 -21.09 16.91
N GLY A 106 1.31 -21.14 18.24
CA GLY A 106 2.50 -21.56 18.96
C GLY A 106 3.56 -20.46 19.19
N MET A 107 3.25 -19.19 18.90
CA MET A 107 4.17 -18.08 19.21
C MET A 107 4.31 -17.92 20.72
N THR A 108 5.55 -17.75 21.21
CA THR A 108 5.83 -17.41 22.61
C THR A 108 5.93 -15.88 22.79
N PRO A 109 5.88 -15.36 24.02
CA PRO A 109 6.13 -13.94 24.27
C PRO A 109 7.52 -13.49 23.81
N GLU A 110 8.54 -14.34 23.98
CA GLU A 110 9.91 -14.11 23.55
C GLU A 110 10.01 -14.02 22.02
N ASP A 111 9.37 -14.96 21.29
CA ASP A 111 9.29 -14.92 19.83
C ASP A 111 8.63 -13.63 19.34
N ALA A 112 7.59 -13.17 20.02
CA ALA A 112 6.89 -11.95 19.67
C ALA A 112 7.76 -10.71 19.87
N LEU A 113 8.52 -10.66 20.97
CA LEU A 113 9.43 -9.56 21.28
C LEU A 113 10.60 -9.49 20.29
N ASP A 114 11.15 -10.65 19.88
CA ASP A 114 12.19 -10.73 18.87
C ASP A 114 11.67 -10.26 17.50
N LYS A 115 10.49 -10.76 17.08
CA LYS A 115 9.89 -10.36 15.81
C LYS A 115 9.55 -8.88 15.69
N ILE A 116 9.26 -8.20 16.79
CA ILE A 116 8.95 -6.76 16.76
C ILE A 116 10.21 -5.92 16.50
N SER A 117 11.41 -6.46 16.65
CA SER A 117 12.64 -5.78 16.19
C SER A 117 12.76 -5.73 14.66
N ASP A 118 12.05 -6.59 13.94
CA ASP A 118 11.94 -6.55 12.47
C ASP A 118 11.08 -5.37 12.02
N VAL A 119 11.62 -4.53 11.14
CA VAL A 119 10.96 -3.30 10.66
C VAL A 119 9.63 -3.55 9.96
N LEU A 120 9.47 -4.71 9.28
CA LEU A 120 8.21 -5.05 8.61
C LEU A 120 7.14 -5.44 9.62
N TYR A 121 7.49 -6.27 10.62
CA TYR A 121 6.56 -6.61 11.70
C TYR A 121 6.17 -5.39 12.52
N PHE A 122 7.14 -4.53 12.86
CA PHE A 122 6.88 -3.30 13.58
C PHE A 122 5.94 -2.36 12.80
N GLY A 123 6.24 -2.12 11.53
CA GLY A 123 5.42 -1.27 10.65
C GLY A 123 3.98 -1.78 10.48
N VAL A 124 3.81 -3.10 10.29
CA VAL A 124 2.48 -3.72 10.21
C VAL A 124 1.74 -3.63 11.56
N MET A 125 2.43 -3.75 12.69
CA MET A 125 1.83 -3.55 14.00
C MET A 125 1.45 -2.10 14.27
N MET A 126 2.19 -1.11 13.74
CA MET A 126 1.76 0.30 13.78
C MET A 126 0.40 0.47 13.13
N VAL A 127 0.21 -0.09 11.93
CA VAL A 127 -1.09 -0.05 11.22
C VAL A 127 -2.16 -0.80 12.03
N LYS A 128 -1.83 -1.99 12.55
CA LYS A 128 -2.77 -2.80 13.34
C LYS A 128 -3.26 -2.11 14.60
N CYS A 129 -2.42 -1.32 15.24
CA CYS A 129 -2.70 -0.63 16.49
C CYS A 129 -3.20 0.82 16.31
N GLY A 130 -3.33 1.30 15.07
CA GLY A 130 -3.81 2.64 14.76
C GLY A 130 -2.79 3.76 14.99
N GLU A 131 -1.49 3.41 15.05
CA GLU A 131 -0.40 4.39 15.13
C GLU A 131 -0.02 4.92 13.74
N ALA A 132 -0.48 4.25 12.68
CA ALA A 132 -0.38 4.66 11.29
C ALA A 132 -1.59 4.13 10.50
N ASP A 133 -1.91 4.78 9.37
CA ASP A 133 -3.04 4.43 8.51
C ASP A 133 -2.64 3.43 7.41
N GLY A 134 -1.35 3.38 7.07
CA GLY A 134 -0.85 2.47 6.06
C GLY A 134 0.67 2.29 6.11
N MET A 135 1.16 1.29 5.39
CA MET A 135 2.58 1.01 5.22
C MET A 135 2.89 0.82 3.73
N VAL A 136 3.99 1.39 3.26
CA VAL A 136 4.54 1.15 1.92
C VAL A 136 5.95 0.59 2.06
N SER A 137 6.19 -0.57 1.45
CA SER A 137 7.44 -1.33 1.57
C SER A 137 7.75 -2.07 0.27
N GLY A 138 8.92 -2.71 0.19
CA GLY A 138 9.40 -3.51 -0.94
C GLY A 138 10.57 -2.87 -1.69
N ALA A 139 11.25 -1.90 -1.08
CA ALA A 139 12.48 -1.33 -1.64
C ALA A 139 13.65 -2.32 -1.59
N CYS A 140 13.81 -3.04 -0.46
CA CYS A 140 14.90 -4.00 -0.24
C CYS A 140 14.44 -5.36 0.32
N HIS A 141 13.15 -5.58 0.54
CA HIS A 141 12.58 -6.86 0.95
C HIS A 141 11.81 -7.53 -0.19
N SER A 142 11.76 -8.86 -0.17
CA SER A 142 10.96 -9.61 -1.13
C SER A 142 9.46 -9.44 -0.89
N THR A 143 8.63 -9.67 -1.93
CA THR A 143 7.17 -9.66 -1.79
C THR A 143 6.69 -10.60 -0.67
N GLY A 144 7.32 -11.78 -0.54
CA GLY A 144 6.97 -12.75 0.51
C GLY A 144 7.26 -12.24 1.92
N ASP A 145 8.36 -11.51 2.11
CA ASP A 145 8.73 -10.95 3.41
C ASP A 145 7.77 -9.85 3.84
N VAL A 146 7.37 -8.97 2.92
CA VAL A 146 6.39 -7.91 3.19
C VAL A 146 4.98 -8.48 3.45
N LEU A 147 4.54 -9.43 2.63
CA LEU A 147 3.18 -9.99 2.74
C LEU A 147 3.00 -10.88 3.97
N ARG A 148 4.04 -11.58 4.41
CA ARG A 148 3.95 -12.51 5.55
C ARG A 148 3.42 -11.82 6.82
N PRO A 149 4.00 -10.72 7.33
CA PRO A 149 3.44 -10.01 8.48
C PRO A 149 2.06 -9.42 8.18
N CYS A 150 1.81 -8.89 6.97
CA CYS A 150 0.50 -8.36 6.60
C CYS A 150 -0.59 -9.43 6.73
N LEU A 151 -0.41 -10.62 6.15
CA LEU A 151 -1.38 -11.72 6.21
C LEU A 151 -1.50 -12.33 7.60
N GLN A 152 -0.41 -12.34 8.38
CA GLN A 152 -0.42 -12.88 9.75
C GLN A 152 -1.15 -11.97 10.74
N ILE A 153 -1.08 -10.66 10.57
CA ILE A 153 -1.50 -9.65 11.56
C ILE A 153 -2.77 -8.92 11.10
N LEU A 154 -2.76 -8.35 9.89
CA LEU A 154 -3.90 -7.59 9.34
C LEU A 154 -4.96 -8.52 8.76
N LYS A 155 -4.52 -9.59 8.09
CA LYS A 155 -5.34 -10.51 7.29
C LYS A 155 -5.94 -9.81 6.05
N THR A 156 -6.80 -10.52 5.33
CA THR A 156 -7.62 -9.94 4.26
C THR A 156 -8.81 -9.17 4.82
N ALA A 157 -9.36 -8.26 4.03
CA ALA A 157 -10.59 -7.55 4.40
C ALA A 157 -11.77 -8.54 4.57
N PRO A 158 -12.78 -8.20 5.37
CA PRO A 158 -13.96 -9.05 5.52
C PRO A 158 -14.59 -9.41 4.18
N GLY A 159 -14.86 -10.70 3.97
CA GLY A 159 -15.42 -11.24 2.73
C GLY A 159 -14.44 -11.34 1.55
N VAL A 160 -13.15 -11.03 1.75
CA VAL A 160 -12.09 -11.23 0.76
C VAL A 160 -11.34 -12.51 1.10
N LYS A 161 -11.47 -13.53 0.27
CA LYS A 161 -10.82 -14.84 0.49
C LYS A 161 -9.36 -14.85 0.06
N LEU A 162 -9.00 -14.04 -0.94
CA LEU A 162 -7.72 -14.05 -1.62
C LEU A 162 -7.13 -12.65 -1.68
N ALA A 163 -5.86 -12.49 -1.31
CA ALA A 163 -5.10 -11.29 -1.62
C ALA A 163 -4.71 -11.31 -3.10
N SER A 164 -5.00 -10.25 -3.81
CA SER A 164 -4.63 -10.09 -5.22
C SER A 164 -3.92 -8.75 -5.43
N SER A 165 -3.09 -8.69 -6.46
CA SER A 165 -2.33 -7.50 -6.82
C SER A 165 -2.84 -6.89 -8.12
N PHE A 166 -2.55 -5.60 -8.33
CA PHE A 166 -2.88 -4.95 -9.60
C PHE A 166 -1.89 -3.82 -9.92
N PHE A 167 -1.73 -3.55 -11.20
CA PHE A 167 -1.13 -2.32 -11.70
C PHE A 167 -2.20 -1.31 -12.07
N VAL A 168 -1.96 -0.04 -11.74
CA VAL A 168 -2.66 1.07 -12.38
C VAL A 168 -1.83 1.49 -13.58
N MET A 169 -2.33 1.18 -14.77
CA MET A 169 -1.70 1.54 -16.03
C MET A 169 -2.25 2.88 -16.49
N VAL A 170 -1.35 3.83 -16.76
CA VAL A 170 -1.71 5.14 -17.32
C VAL A 170 -1.04 5.29 -18.68
N VAL A 171 -1.84 5.24 -19.74
CA VAL A 171 -1.40 5.35 -21.13
C VAL A 171 -1.69 6.76 -21.62
N PRO A 172 -0.68 7.58 -21.95
CA PRO A 172 -0.90 8.91 -22.49
C PRO A 172 -1.67 8.88 -23.83
N ASP A 173 -2.47 9.89 -24.07
CA ASP A 173 -3.21 10.11 -25.33
C ASP A 173 -4.05 8.91 -25.80
N CYS A 174 -4.56 8.12 -24.86
CA CYS A 174 -5.37 6.93 -25.12
C CYS A 174 -6.84 7.22 -24.81
N GLU A 175 -7.72 6.94 -25.79
CA GLU A 175 -9.17 7.11 -25.64
C GLU A 175 -9.85 5.96 -24.87
N TYR A 176 -9.18 4.79 -24.78
CA TYR A 176 -9.71 3.62 -24.10
C TYR A 176 -9.59 3.74 -22.56
N GLY A 177 -10.35 2.92 -21.86
CA GLY A 177 -10.41 2.96 -20.39
C GLY A 177 -11.00 4.28 -19.90
N GLN A 178 -10.50 4.77 -18.77
CA GLN A 178 -10.85 6.11 -18.29
C GLN A 178 -9.72 7.10 -18.62
N ASN A 179 -9.75 7.68 -19.82
CA ASN A 179 -8.69 8.55 -20.33
C ASN A 179 -7.31 7.88 -20.27
N GLY A 180 -7.19 6.67 -20.77
CA GLY A 180 -5.95 5.90 -20.76
C GLY A 180 -5.63 5.21 -19.44
N THR A 181 -6.49 5.30 -18.41
CA THR A 181 -6.26 4.64 -17.15
C THR A 181 -6.97 3.29 -17.10
N PHE A 182 -6.24 2.26 -16.64
CA PHE A 182 -6.71 0.87 -16.50
C PHE A 182 -6.21 0.26 -15.20
N ILE A 183 -6.86 -0.81 -14.74
CA ILE A 183 -6.31 -1.76 -13.77
C ILE A 183 -6.02 -3.07 -14.50
N PHE A 184 -4.79 -3.58 -14.36
CA PHE A 184 -4.36 -4.89 -14.83
C PHE A 184 -4.08 -5.78 -13.62
N SER A 185 -4.79 -6.91 -13.51
CA SER A 185 -4.77 -7.80 -12.34
C SER A 185 -4.95 -9.28 -12.78
N ASP A 186 -4.39 -10.28 -12.10
CA ASP A 186 -3.37 -10.14 -11.07
C ASP A 186 -2.01 -9.89 -11.70
N CYS A 187 -1.15 -9.12 -11.05
CA CYS A 187 0.12 -8.73 -11.63
C CYS A 187 1.35 -9.34 -10.91
N GLY A 188 1.15 -10.14 -9.85
CA GLY A 188 2.32 -10.66 -9.16
C GLY A 188 2.10 -11.54 -7.92
N LEU A 189 0.87 -11.88 -7.56
CA LEU A 189 0.58 -12.75 -6.40
C LEU A 189 0.05 -14.12 -6.82
N GLU A 190 -0.96 -14.15 -7.70
CA GLU A 190 -1.57 -15.39 -8.19
C GLU A 190 -0.99 -15.76 -9.55
N VAL A 191 -0.18 -16.81 -9.58
CA VAL A 191 0.49 -17.25 -10.81
C VAL A 191 -0.43 -18.11 -11.68
N GLN A 192 -1.26 -18.95 -11.06
CA GLN A 192 -2.19 -19.85 -11.73
C GLN A 192 -3.53 -19.88 -10.98
N PRO A 193 -4.35 -18.81 -11.13
CA PRO A 193 -5.65 -18.77 -10.47
C PRO A 193 -6.58 -19.83 -11.05
N ASP A 194 -7.27 -20.56 -10.18
CA ASP A 194 -8.43 -21.34 -10.56
C ASP A 194 -9.64 -20.43 -10.84
N ASP A 195 -10.78 -21.00 -11.19
CA ASP A 195 -11.99 -20.26 -11.52
C ASP A 195 -12.51 -19.41 -10.34
N GLU A 196 -12.46 -19.93 -9.11
CA GLU A 196 -12.86 -19.18 -7.91
C GLU A 196 -11.88 -18.02 -7.63
N ALA A 197 -10.57 -18.27 -7.69
CA ALA A 197 -9.55 -17.25 -7.51
C ALA A 197 -9.67 -16.14 -8.57
N LEU A 198 -9.88 -16.50 -9.84
CA LEU A 198 -10.06 -15.56 -10.92
C LEU A 198 -11.30 -14.66 -10.73
N ALA A 199 -12.40 -15.24 -10.26
CA ALA A 199 -13.61 -14.48 -9.91
C ALA A 199 -13.33 -13.49 -8.75
N HIS A 200 -12.58 -13.91 -7.72
CA HIS A 200 -12.19 -13.02 -6.62
C HIS A 200 -11.27 -11.90 -7.08
N ILE A 201 -10.30 -12.18 -7.95
CA ILE A 201 -9.41 -11.17 -8.55
C ILE A 201 -10.25 -10.11 -9.29
N ALA A 202 -11.20 -10.54 -10.12
CA ALA A 202 -12.08 -9.63 -10.86
C ALA A 202 -12.90 -8.72 -9.94
N VAL A 203 -13.54 -9.29 -8.90
CA VAL A 203 -14.34 -8.53 -7.94
C VAL A 203 -13.49 -7.57 -7.12
N ASN A 204 -12.31 -8.00 -6.66
CA ASN A 204 -11.39 -7.15 -5.90
C ASN A 204 -10.89 -5.98 -6.75
N SER A 205 -10.51 -6.24 -8.00
CA SER A 205 -10.07 -5.22 -8.96
C SER A 205 -11.18 -4.20 -9.28
N ALA A 206 -12.42 -4.68 -9.44
CA ALA A 206 -13.58 -3.82 -9.64
C ALA A 206 -13.83 -2.89 -8.44
N ARG A 207 -13.70 -3.40 -7.21
CA ARG A 207 -13.80 -2.60 -5.98
C ARG A 207 -12.69 -1.56 -5.88
N SER A 208 -11.45 -1.96 -6.19
CA SER A 208 -10.29 -1.07 -6.22
C SER A 208 -10.46 0.04 -7.26
N TRP A 209 -10.94 -0.29 -8.46
CA TRP A 209 -11.29 0.70 -9.47
C TRP A 209 -12.29 1.73 -8.96
N LYS A 210 -13.39 1.26 -8.38
CA LYS A 210 -14.44 2.15 -7.85
C LYS A 210 -13.91 3.09 -6.77
N SER A 211 -13.03 2.59 -5.90
CA SER A 211 -12.37 3.39 -4.87
C SER A 211 -11.41 4.43 -5.46
N LEU A 212 -10.58 4.03 -6.41
CA LEU A 212 -9.58 4.91 -7.02
C LEU A 212 -10.20 5.92 -7.99
N MET A 213 -11.03 5.45 -8.91
CA MET A 213 -11.55 6.26 -10.02
C MET A 213 -12.90 6.90 -9.71
N GLY A 214 -13.67 6.37 -8.75
CA GLY A 214 -15.00 6.87 -8.41
C GLY A 214 -16.08 6.61 -9.48
N THR A 215 -15.80 5.74 -10.46
CA THR A 215 -16.70 5.37 -11.56
C THR A 215 -17.05 3.89 -11.49
N GLU A 216 -18.11 3.49 -12.21
CA GLU A 216 -18.46 2.07 -12.32
C GLU A 216 -17.40 1.34 -13.16
N PRO A 217 -16.90 0.18 -12.72
CA PRO A 217 -15.91 -0.59 -13.44
C PRO A 217 -16.54 -1.36 -14.61
N ALA A 218 -15.80 -1.49 -15.71
CA ALA A 218 -16.03 -2.49 -16.75
C ALA A 218 -14.87 -3.49 -16.69
N VAL A 219 -15.18 -4.77 -16.47
CA VAL A 219 -14.17 -5.81 -16.29
C VAL A 219 -14.16 -6.74 -17.50
N ALA A 220 -12.99 -6.91 -18.11
CA ALA A 220 -12.74 -7.90 -19.15
C ALA A 220 -11.92 -9.06 -18.55
N MET A 221 -12.44 -10.28 -18.69
CA MET A 221 -11.73 -11.50 -18.33
C MET A 221 -10.96 -11.97 -19.56
N LEU A 222 -9.62 -12.00 -19.45
CA LEU A 222 -8.76 -12.39 -20.55
C LEU A 222 -8.43 -13.87 -20.49
N SER A 223 -8.40 -14.54 -21.66
CA SER A 223 -7.97 -15.92 -21.76
C SER A 223 -6.44 -15.99 -21.93
N HIS A 224 -5.78 -16.85 -21.17
CA HIS A 224 -4.37 -17.19 -21.37
C HIS A 224 -4.14 -17.88 -22.72
N SER A 225 -5.12 -18.66 -23.18
CA SER A 225 -5.01 -19.46 -24.41
C SER A 225 -6.28 -19.37 -25.22
N SER A 226 -6.16 -18.94 -26.47
CA SER A 226 -7.25 -19.03 -27.45
C SER A 226 -7.30 -20.44 -28.04
N LYS A 227 -8.43 -21.15 -27.83
CA LYS A 227 -8.69 -22.49 -28.43
C LYS A 227 -7.59 -23.52 -28.11
N GLY A 228 -6.98 -23.47 -26.92
CA GLY A 228 -5.94 -24.42 -26.52
C GLY A 228 -4.59 -24.20 -27.19
N SER A 229 -4.30 -22.99 -27.67
CA SER A 229 -3.00 -22.62 -28.28
C SER A 229 -1.84 -22.61 -27.27
N ALA A 230 -2.13 -22.48 -25.97
CA ALA A 230 -1.15 -22.69 -24.90
C ALA A 230 -1.67 -23.70 -23.91
N ARG A 231 -0.79 -24.51 -23.34
CA ARG A 231 -1.10 -25.47 -22.26
C ARG A 231 -0.50 -24.94 -20.96
N ASN A 232 -1.33 -24.83 -19.93
CA ASN A 232 -0.86 -24.74 -18.55
C ASN A 232 -0.71 -26.18 -18.02
N ASN A 233 0.41 -26.44 -17.36
CA ASN A 233 0.63 -27.69 -16.64
C ASN A 233 -0.01 -27.62 -15.26
#